data_f907e16f146fa0bfdf357c4f84f9f499
#
_entry.id   f907e16f146fa0bfdf357c4f84f9f499
#
_cell.length_a   1.000
_cell.length_b   1.000
_cell.length_c   1.000
_cell.angle_alpha   90.00
_cell.angle_beta   90.00
_cell.angle_gamma   90.00
#
_symmetry.space_group_name_H-M   'P 1'
#
loop_
_entity.id
_entity.type
_entity.pdbx_description
1 polymer ?
#
loop_
_entity_poly.entity_id
_entity_poly.type
_entity_poly.pdbx_seq_one_letter_code
_entity_poly.pdbx_strand_id
1 'polypeptide(L)'
;MQEGRPDAAIFQHRAPTISYGKSHARPAHLQRAVGVALLVFCLTIGLSTFWHPIYFLLVVVSLAAGFPMLLSIIRPRAKNLMTVGNPLERARAHGHHMPLYSILFPVFHEANMMPQILTQVSGFNYPHSQLEVLILMEAADAKTQQAAFAQTWPDYCHLVIVPDGQPRTKARACNYGLAMSTGAYLVVYDAEDKPHPDQLLHAFLTFERSADNVACLQTPLKIEANGKGWLQYQFCLEYRILFMLTLPALSSLDALVPLGGSSNHFRASHLRAVGGWDDYNLTEDAELSVRLAKRHFATKLIASPTIENAPFNLTIFMNQCKTNK
;
A
#
# COMPACT_ATOMS: atom_id res chain seq x y z
N MET A 1 -17.82 -34.24 7.94
CA MET A 1 -18.04 -33.25 9.01
C MET A 1 -17.37 -31.99 8.57
N GLN A 2 -18.13 -31.00 8.09
CA GLN A 2 -17.60 -29.70 7.73
C GLN A 2 -17.49 -28.87 9.01
N GLU A 3 -16.28 -28.66 9.49
CA GLU A 3 -16.04 -27.68 10.54
C GLU A 3 -16.31 -26.27 10.00
N GLY A 4 -17.20 -25.55 10.69
CA GLY A 4 -17.68 -24.24 10.32
C GLY A 4 -16.53 -23.22 10.29
N ARG A 5 -16.32 -22.62 9.12
CA ARG A 5 -15.51 -21.42 8.95
C ARG A 5 -16.21 -20.25 9.66
N PRO A 6 -15.49 -19.35 10.32
CA PRO A 6 -16.12 -18.22 11.01
C PRO A 6 -16.89 -17.36 10.02
N ASP A 7 -18.14 -17.05 10.40
CA ASP A 7 -19.04 -16.22 9.61
C ASP A 7 -18.44 -14.86 9.28
N ALA A 8 -18.54 -14.45 8.01
CA ALA A 8 -18.12 -13.14 7.50
C ALA A 8 -18.83 -11.94 8.20
N ALA A 9 -19.80 -12.22 9.06
CA ALA A 9 -20.57 -11.23 9.82
C ALA A 9 -19.74 -10.42 10.85
N ILE A 10 -18.52 -10.86 11.17
CA ILE A 10 -17.67 -10.20 12.20
C ILE A 10 -17.22 -8.79 11.80
N PHE A 11 -17.20 -8.47 10.51
CA PHE A 11 -16.70 -7.19 10.01
C PHE A 11 -17.80 -6.18 9.62
N GLN A 12 -19.07 -6.48 9.79
CA GLN A 12 -20.16 -5.53 9.52
C GLN A 12 -20.38 -4.47 10.62
N HIS A 13 -19.61 -4.51 11.71
CA HIS A 13 -19.71 -3.48 12.72
C HIS A 13 -18.97 -2.22 12.30
N ARG A 14 -19.72 -1.11 12.19
CA ARG A 14 -19.20 0.27 12.12
C ARG A 14 -18.02 0.41 13.05
N ALA A 15 -16.94 1.02 12.54
CA ALA A 15 -15.79 1.38 13.36
C ALA A 15 -16.27 2.08 14.65
N PRO A 16 -15.84 1.65 15.83
CA PRO A 16 -16.29 2.26 17.09
C PRO A 16 -15.98 3.75 17.06
N THR A 17 -16.96 4.59 17.40
CA THR A 17 -16.78 6.03 17.61
C THR A 17 -15.77 6.22 18.72
N ILE A 18 -14.52 6.53 18.37
CA ILE A 18 -13.43 6.69 19.33
C ILE A 18 -13.51 8.10 19.93
N SER A 19 -13.70 8.17 21.24
CA SER A 19 -13.53 9.38 22.04
C SER A 19 -12.10 9.89 21.92
N TYR A 20 -11.93 11.16 21.53
CA TYR A 20 -10.63 11.79 21.34
C TYR A 20 -9.89 11.93 22.68
N GLY A 21 -8.90 11.06 22.90
CA GLY A 21 -7.87 11.27 23.91
C GLY A 21 -6.95 12.43 23.50
N LYS A 22 -6.50 13.22 24.45
CA LYS A 22 -5.66 14.41 24.26
C LYS A 22 -4.46 14.11 23.35
N SER A 23 -4.34 14.85 22.24
CA SER A 23 -3.22 14.79 21.33
C SER A 23 -1.93 15.20 22.05
N HIS A 24 -0.87 14.40 21.92
CA HIS A 24 0.48 14.84 22.30
C HIS A 24 0.85 16.07 21.46
N ALA A 25 1.21 17.15 22.13
CA ALA A 25 1.59 18.39 21.48
C ALA A 25 2.80 18.15 20.55
N ARG A 26 2.65 18.52 19.28
CA ARG A 26 3.75 18.51 18.32
C ARG A 26 4.91 19.37 18.84
N PRO A 27 6.17 18.98 18.59
CA PRO A 27 7.32 19.77 19.03
C PRO A 27 7.24 21.20 18.49
N ALA A 28 7.43 22.20 19.36
CA ALA A 28 7.17 23.61 19.07
C ALA A 28 7.95 24.17 17.86
N HIS A 29 9.11 23.57 17.52
CA HIS A 29 9.89 23.95 16.35
C HIS A 29 9.22 23.54 15.02
N LEU A 30 8.51 22.42 14.99
CA LEU A 30 7.79 21.98 13.78
C LEU A 30 6.55 22.86 13.53
N GLN A 31 5.84 23.25 14.60
CA GLN A 31 4.71 24.20 14.50
C GLN A 31 5.17 25.58 14.02
N ARG A 32 6.33 26.05 14.49
CA ARG A 32 6.93 27.31 14.03
C ARG A 32 7.37 27.22 12.56
N ALA A 33 7.99 26.12 12.12
CA ALA A 33 8.39 25.93 10.72
C ALA A 33 7.18 25.90 9.77
N VAL A 34 6.11 25.20 10.14
CA VAL A 34 4.85 25.19 9.38
C VAL A 34 4.17 26.55 9.39
N GLY A 35 4.16 27.26 10.53
CA GLY A 35 3.63 28.61 10.64
C GLY A 35 4.38 29.61 9.76
N VAL A 36 5.71 29.56 9.74
CA VAL A 36 6.56 30.40 8.87
C VAL A 36 6.32 30.07 7.39
N ALA A 37 6.23 28.79 7.03
CA ALA A 37 5.94 28.38 5.65
C ALA A 37 4.57 28.87 5.17
N LEU A 38 3.53 28.77 6.03
CA LEU A 38 2.19 29.28 5.72
C LEU A 38 2.18 30.82 5.62
N LEU A 39 2.90 31.52 6.51
CA LEU A 39 3.01 32.98 6.45
C LEU A 39 3.69 33.44 5.15
N VAL A 40 4.79 32.80 4.76
CA VAL A 40 5.48 33.07 3.49
C VAL A 40 4.57 32.78 2.30
N PHE A 41 3.82 31.68 2.34
CA PHE A 41 2.83 31.32 1.32
C PHE A 41 1.69 32.35 1.22
N CYS A 42 1.13 32.79 2.34
CA CYS A 42 0.09 33.83 2.36
C CYS A 42 0.61 35.20 1.88
N LEU A 43 1.83 35.56 2.28
CA LEU A 43 2.47 36.80 1.80
C LEU A 43 2.75 36.76 0.30
N THR A 44 3.21 35.64 -0.25
CA THR A 44 3.46 35.47 -1.69
C THR A 44 2.15 35.50 -2.49
N ILE A 45 1.06 34.90 -2.00
CA ILE A 45 -0.26 35.00 -2.63
C ILE A 45 -0.77 36.44 -2.57
N GLY A 46 -0.66 37.13 -1.43
CA GLY A 46 -1.08 38.52 -1.24
C GLY A 46 -0.32 39.47 -2.20
N LEU A 47 0.97 39.28 -2.37
CA LEU A 47 1.77 40.07 -3.33
C LEU A 47 1.46 39.69 -4.79
N SER A 48 1.13 38.44 -5.10
CA SER A 48 0.86 37.98 -6.47
C SER A 48 -0.46 38.48 -7.04
N THR A 49 -1.44 38.80 -6.17
CA THR A 49 -2.70 39.42 -6.60
C THR A 49 -2.51 40.86 -7.11
N PHE A 50 -1.41 41.50 -6.74
CA PHE A 50 -1.09 42.90 -7.15
C PHE A 50 -0.15 42.99 -8.33
N TRP A 51 0.63 41.95 -8.67
CA TRP A 51 1.68 42.00 -9.68
C TRP A 51 1.63 40.77 -10.61
N HIS A 52 1.41 40.99 -11.90
CA HIS A 52 1.50 40.15 -13.10
C HIS A 52 1.52 38.60 -12.97
N PRO A 53 0.78 37.85 -13.83
CA PRO A 53 0.72 36.37 -13.86
C PRO A 53 2.09 35.69 -14.03
N ILE A 54 3.10 36.40 -14.59
CA ILE A 54 4.46 35.92 -14.69
C ILE A 54 5.12 35.73 -13.30
N TYR A 55 4.85 36.64 -12.37
CA TYR A 55 5.40 36.54 -11.01
C TYR A 55 4.81 35.35 -10.26
N PHE A 56 3.51 35.13 -10.42
CA PHE A 56 2.83 33.96 -9.86
C PHE A 56 3.43 32.65 -10.40
N LEU A 57 3.67 32.57 -11.71
CA LEU A 57 4.29 31.41 -12.35
C LEU A 57 5.71 31.17 -11.81
N LEU A 58 6.52 32.24 -11.67
CA LEU A 58 7.88 32.15 -11.11
C LEU A 58 7.88 31.69 -9.65
N VAL A 59 6.92 32.15 -8.84
CA VAL A 59 6.76 31.70 -7.44
C VAL A 59 6.35 30.22 -7.38
N VAL A 60 5.39 29.79 -8.19
CA VAL A 60 4.96 28.39 -8.27
C VAL A 60 6.09 27.48 -8.72
N VAL A 61 6.86 27.90 -9.75
CA VAL A 61 8.03 27.15 -10.24
C VAL A 61 9.13 27.10 -9.17
N SER A 62 9.37 28.20 -8.46
CA SER A 62 10.39 28.27 -7.39
C SER A 62 9.99 27.41 -6.18
N LEU A 63 8.72 27.39 -5.81
CA LEU A 63 8.21 26.52 -4.74
C LEU A 63 8.24 25.05 -5.17
N ALA A 64 7.86 24.75 -6.40
CA ALA A 64 7.93 23.39 -6.96
C ALA A 64 9.37 22.88 -7.07
N ALA A 65 10.33 23.74 -7.42
CA ALA A 65 11.74 23.40 -7.47
C ALA A 65 12.40 23.38 -6.08
N GLY A 66 12.00 24.28 -5.18
CA GLY A 66 12.56 24.41 -3.83
C GLY A 66 12.05 23.33 -2.86
N PHE A 67 10.84 22.83 -3.06
CA PHE A 67 10.26 21.80 -2.18
C PHE A 67 11.03 20.46 -2.20
N PRO A 68 11.41 19.88 -3.37
CA PRO A 68 12.28 18.72 -3.41
C PRO A 68 13.68 18.99 -2.85
N MET A 69 14.19 20.21 -3.01
CA MET A 69 15.48 20.63 -2.46
C MET A 69 15.41 20.76 -0.92
N LEU A 70 14.33 21.32 -0.39
CA LEU A 70 14.07 21.35 1.06
C LEU A 70 13.90 19.94 1.63
N LEU A 71 13.18 19.07 0.94
CA LEU A 71 13.04 17.65 1.30
C LEU A 71 14.40 16.93 1.22
N SER A 72 15.30 17.31 0.30
CA SER A 72 16.64 16.70 0.18
C SER A 72 17.59 17.13 1.31
N ILE A 73 17.41 18.33 1.88
CA ILE A 73 18.16 18.83 3.04
C ILE A 73 17.67 18.14 4.33
N ILE A 74 16.38 17.89 4.44
CA ILE A 74 15.76 17.09 5.50
C ILE A 74 16.06 15.60 5.31
N ARG A 75 16.73 15.23 4.21
CA ARG A 75 17.05 13.86 3.83
C ARG A 75 17.71 13.13 5.00
N PRO A 76 16.97 12.27 5.70
CA PRO A 76 17.65 11.28 6.50
C PRO A 76 18.45 10.47 5.50
N ARG A 77 19.73 10.34 5.75
CA ARG A 77 20.57 9.42 4.99
C ARG A 77 19.79 8.13 4.78
N ALA A 78 19.83 7.57 3.58
CA ALA A 78 19.08 6.39 3.11
C ALA A 78 19.11 5.13 4.01
N LYS A 79 19.46 5.27 5.28
CA LYS A 79 19.40 4.27 6.35
C LYS A 79 17.98 3.86 6.75
N ASN A 80 16.94 4.57 6.28
CA ASN A 80 15.56 4.33 6.71
C ASN A 80 14.77 3.39 5.81
N LEU A 81 15.28 3.06 4.62
CA LEU A 81 14.83 1.87 3.92
C LEU A 81 15.49 0.67 4.59
N MET A 82 14.70 -0.13 5.29
CA MET A 82 15.24 -1.34 5.94
C MET A 82 15.69 -2.30 4.86
N THR A 83 17.01 -2.37 4.66
CA THR A 83 17.64 -3.35 3.78
C THR A 83 17.98 -4.59 4.60
N VAL A 84 17.54 -5.71 4.14
CA VAL A 84 17.98 -7.01 4.62
C VAL A 84 19.05 -7.46 3.63
N GLY A 85 20.31 -7.73 4.07
CA GLY A 85 21.34 -8.30 3.17
C GLY A 85 20.80 -9.47 2.35
N ASN A 86 21.49 -10.42 1.85
CA ASN A 86 20.90 -11.49 1.04
C ASN A 86 19.72 -12.17 1.77
N PRO A 87 18.45 -11.89 1.37
CA PRO A 87 17.28 -12.39 2.10
C PRO A 87 17.18 -13.91 2.06
N LEU A 88 17.58 -14.53 0.96
CA LEU A 88 17.56 -15.99 0.79
C LEU A 88 18.52 -16.71 1.76
N GLU A 89 19.75 -16.19 1.91
CA GLU A 89 20.71 -16.78 2.86
C GLU A 89 20.21 -16.68 4.30
N ARG A 90 19.63 -15.54 4.66
CA ARG A 90 19.09 -15.31 6.01
C ARG A 90 17.85 -16.13 6.28
N ALA A 91 16.96 -16.26 5.29
CA ALA A 91 15.78 -17.10 5.39
C ALA A 91 16.16 -18.58 5.56
N ARG A 92 17.17 -19.05 4.85
CA ARG A 92 17.72 -20.40 5.05
C ARG A 92 18.28 -20.62 6.47
N ALA A 93 18.86 -19.60 7.08
CA ALA A 93 19.34 -19.64 8.46
C ALA A 93 18.18 -19.72 9.48
N HIS A 94 16.99 -19.22 9.16
CA HIS A 94 15.78 -19.36 9.99
C HIS A 94 15.11 -20.75 9.89
N GLY A 95 15.53 -21.59 8.93
CA GLY A 95 15.04 -22.96 8.75
C GLY A 95 13.52 -23.06 8.55
N HIS A 96 12.91 -24.08 9.17
CA HIS A 96 11.47 -24.38 9.03
C HIS A 96 10.55 -23.50 9.90
N HIS A 97 11.06 -22.45 10.54
CA HIS A 97 10.29 -21.59 11.45
C HIS A 97 9.69 -20.35 10.79
N MET A 98 9.61 -20.32 9.44
CA MET A 98 8.92 -19.21 8.77
C MET A 98 7.41 -19.32 9.00
N PRO A 99 6.76 -18.23 9.42
CA PRO A 99 5.31 -18.23 9.66
C PRO A 99 4.52 -18.30 8.35
N LEU A 100 3.28 -18.72 8.45
CA LEU A 100 2.34 -18.68 7.32
C LEU A 100 2.10 -17.23 6.87
N TYR A 101 2.21 -16.99 5.56
CA TYR A 101 2.01 -15.71 4.91
C TYR A 101 0.78 -15.75 4.03
N SER A 102 -0.23 -14.93 4.33
CA SER A 102 -1.42 -14.80 3.50
C SER A 102 -1.23 -13.70 2.45
N ILE A 103 -1.59 -14.00 1.21
CA ILE A 103 -1.54 -13.08 0.07
C ILE A 103 -2.97 -12.92 -0.44
N LEU A 104 -3.46 -11.68 -0.51
CA LEU A 104 -4.76 -11.36 -1.06
C LEU A 104 -4.61 -10.74 -2.45
N PHE A 105 -5.33 -11.29 -3.42
CA PHE A 105 -5.51 -10.72 -4.75
C PHE A 105 -7.00 -10.41 -4.96
N PRO A 106 -7.47 -9.21 -4.60
CA PRO A 106 -8.82 -8.77 -4.98
C PRO A 106 -8.86 -8.50 -6.48
N VAL A 107 -9.75 -9.18 -7.19
CA VAL A 107 -9.87 -9.08 -8.66
C VAL A 107 -11.30 -8.84 -9.10
N PHE A 108 -11.50 -7.85 -9.99
CA PHE A 108 -12.80 -7.48 -10.53
C PHE A 108 -12.66 -6.99 -11.98
N HIS A 109 -13.34 -7.68 -12.93
CA HIS A 109 -13.22 -7.47 -14.38
C HIS A 109 -11.80 -7.66 -14.94
N GLU A 110 -11.03 -8.58 -14.34
CA GLU A 110 -9.61 -8.80 -14.62
C GLU A 110 -9.32 -10.23 -15.12
N ALA A 111 -10.23 -10.81 -15.88
CA ALA A 111 -10.09 -12.16 -16.44
C ALA A 111 -8.77 -12.37 -17.20
N ASN A 112 -8.27 -11.33 -17.87
CA ASN A 112 -7.01 -11.36 -18.63
C ASN A 112 -5.76 -11.39 -17.74
N MET A 113 -5.88 -11.07 -16.45
CA MET A 113 -4.76 -11.03 -15.50
C MET A 113 -4.48 -12.37 -14.83
N MET A 114 -5.39 -13.35 -14.93
CA MET A 114 -5.24 -14.65 -14.26
C MET A 114 -3.91 -15.38 -14.57
N PRO A 115 -3.42 -15.44 -15.82
CA PRO A 115 -2.12 -16.06 -16.10
C PRO A 115 -0.94 -15.30 -15.46
N GLN A 116 -1.03 -13.97 -15.36
CA GLN A 116 0.00 -13.16 -14.71
C GLN A 116 0.03 -13.43 -13.21
N ILE A 117 -1.12 -13.43 -12.54
CA ILE A 117 -1.23 -13.74 -11.11
C ILE A 117 -0.66 -15.14 -10.83
N LEU A 118 -1.03 -16.14 -11.64
CA LEU A 118 -0.48 -17.50 -11.52
C LEU A 118 1.05 -17.53 -11.61
N THR A 119 1.61 -16.77 -12.55
CA THR A 119 3.07 -16.66 -12.71
C THR A 119 3.71 -16.02 -11.47
N GLN A 120 3.10 -14.98 -10.93
CA GLN A 120 3.59 -14.27 -9.75
C GLN A 120 3.59 -15.15 -8.50
N VAL A 121 2.46 -15.81 -8.21
CA VAL A 121 2.35 -16.65 -7.02
C VAL A 121 3.30 -17.84 -7.05
N SER A 122 3.59 -18.38 -8.24
CA SER A 122 4.55 -19.46 -8.44
C SER A 122 6.01 -18.97 -8.34
N GLY A 123 6.26 -17.68 -8.47
CA GLY A 123 7.60 -17.07 -8.51
C GLY A 123 8.13 -16.59 -7.17
N PHE A 124 7.35 -16.63 -6.08
CA PHE A 124 7.82 -16.18 -4.78
C PHE A 124 8.86 -17.14 -4.18
N ASN A 125 9.98 -16.57 -3.71
CA ASN A 125 11.02 -17.28 -2.98
C ASN A 125 10.67 -17.44 -1.49
N TYR A 126 9.47 -17.92 -1.21
CA TYR A 126 8.98 -18.21 0.14
C TYR A 126 8.57 -19.69 0.20
N PRO A 127 8.74 -20.43 1.31
CA PRO A 127 8.35 -21.84 1.36
C PRO A 127 6.87 -22.02 1.01
N HIS A 128 6.55 -22.77 -0.01
CA HIS A 128 5.17 -22.96 -0.49
C HIS A 128 4.25 -23.53 0.58
N SER A 129 4.79 -24.39 1.47
CA SER A 129 4.04 -24.91 2.64
C SER A 129 3.69 -23.84 3.68
N GLN A 130 4.25 -22.65 3.55
CA GLN A 130 4.00 -21.50 4.41
C GLN A 130 3.35 -20.33 3.64
N LEU A 131 2.74 -20.62 2.48
CA LEU A 131 1.95 -19.67 1.70
C LEU A 131 0.46 -20.02 1.76
N GLU A 132 -0.36 -19.01 1.84
CA GLU A 132 -1.80 -19.05 1.66
C GLU A 132 -2.18 -17.89 0.73
N VAL A 133 -2.60 -18.22 -0.48
CA VAL A 133 -2.97 -17.22 -1.50
C VAL A 133 -4.48 -17.26 -1.71
N LEU A 134 -5.14 -16.12 -1.51
CA LEU A 134 -6.57 -15.98 -1.69
C LEU A 134 -6.85 -15.09 -2.91
N ILE A 135 -7.37 -15.69 -3.99
CA ILE A 135 -7.84 -14.96 -5.18
C ILE A 135 -9.30 -14.59 -4.93
N LEU A 136 -9.55 -13.31 -4.63
CA LEU A 136 -10.85 -12.81 -4.19
C LEU A 136 -11.63 -12.29 -5.39
N MET A 137 -12.62 -13.06 -5.86
CA MET A 137 -13.44 -12.75 -7.03
C MET A 137 -14.84 -12.36 -6.61
N GLU A 138 -15.39 -11.26 -7.13
CA GLU A 138 -16.79 -10.89 -6.86
C GLU A 138 -17.77 -11.88 -7.48
N ALA A 139 -18.84 -12.21 -6.76
CA ALA A 139 -19.87 -13.16 -7.22
C ALA A 139 -20.51 -12.74 -8.55
N ALA A 140 -20.61 -11.43 -8.80
CA ALA A 140 -21.20 -10.87 -10.01
C ALA A 140 -20.26 -10.92 -11.24
N ASP A 141 -18.99 -11.32 -11.09
CA ASP A 141 -17.99 -11.33 -12.17
C ASP A 141 -17.71 -12.74 -12.70
N ALA A 142 -18.69 -13.29 -13.41
CA ALA A 142 -18.58 -14.64 -13.98
C ALA A 142 -17.41 -14.81 -14.97
N LYS A 143 -16.98 -13.74 -15.67
CA LYS A 143 -15.88 -13.81 -16.63
C LYS A 143 -14.54 -14.03 -15.94
N THR A 144 -14.26 -13.28 -14.88
CA THR A 144 -13.05 -13.43 -14.08
C THR A 144 -13.03 -14.80 -13.39
N GLN A 145 -14.17 -15.24 -12.84
CA GLN A 145 -14.31 -16.58 -12.26
C GLN A 145 -13.99 -17.67 -13.26
N GLN A 146 -14.60 -17.62 -14.46
CA GLN A 146 -14.35 -18.59 -15.52
C GLN A 146 -12.85 -18.64 -15.90
N ALA A 147 -12.21 -17.49 -16.06
CA ALA A 147 -10.79 -17.41 -16.37
C ALA A 147 -9.91 -17.97 -15.24
N ALA A 148 -10.27 -17.74 -14.00
CA ALA A 148 -9.57 -18.29 -12.84
C ALA A 148 -9.72 -19.82 -12.75
N PHE A 149 -10.92 -20.33 -12.90
CA PHE A 149 -11.19 -21.79 -12.89
C PHE A 149 -10.56 -22.53 -14.06
N ALA A 150 -10.23 -21.85 -15.15
CA ALA A 150 -9.52 -22.44 -16.30
C ALA A 150 -8.02 -22.61 -16.06
N GLN A 151 -7.44 -22.01 -14.99
CA GLN A 151 -6.03 -22.17 -14.66
C GLN A 151 -5.81 -23.36 -13.71
N THR A 152 -4.59 -23.92 -13.74
CA THR A 152 -4.14 -24.92 -12.76
C THR A 152 -3.36 -24.23 -11.66
N TRP A 153 -4.00 -23.99 -10.53
CA TRP A 153 -3.41 -23.30 -9.39
C TRP A 153 -2.62 -24.25 -8.49
N PRO A 154 -1.52 -23.79 -7.86
CA PRO A 154 -0.88 -24.53 -6.78
C PRO A 154 -1.82 -24.79 -5.59
N ASP A 155 -1.56 -25.84 -4.81
CA ASP A 155 -2.40 -26.25 -3.67
C ASP A 155 -2.56 -25.17 -2.58
N TYR A 156 -1.60 -24.26 -2.46
CA TYR A 156 -1.65 -23.14 -1.52
C TYR A 156 -2.46 -21.94 -2.05
N CYS A 157 -3.03 -22.02 -3.25
CA CYS A 157 -3.89 -21.00 -3.84
C CYS A 157 -5.36 -21.41 -3.72
N HIS A 158 -6.17 -20.51 -3.20
CA HIS A 158 -7.60 -20.72 -2.99
C HIS A 158 -8.38 -19.70 -3.81
N LEU A 159 -9.26 -20.21 -4.67
CA LEU A 159 -10.23 -19.39 -5.41
C LEU A 159 -11.41 -19.08 -4.50
N VAL A 160 -11.61 -17.82 -4.18
CA VAL A 160 -12.63 -17.36 -3.22
C VAL A 160 -13.64 -16.48 -3.93
N ILE A 161 -14.92 -16.87 -3.89
CA ILE A 161 -16.01 -16.04 -4.39
C ILE A 161 -16.50 -15.17 -3.24
N VAL A 162 -16.28 -13.86 -3.35
CA VAL A 162 -16.81 -12.86 -2.42
C VAL A 162 -18.32 -12.73 -2.66
N PRO A 163 -19.17 -12.98 -1.66
CA PRO A 163 -20.62 -12.92 -1.82
C PRO A 163 -21.09 -11.55 -2.30
N ASP A 164 -22.17 -11.52 -3.06
CA ASP A 164 -22.75 -10.25 -3.50
C ASP A 164 -23.15 -9.37 -2.32
N GLY A 165 -22.94 -8.08 -2.43
CA GLY A 165 -23.19 -7.13 -1.33
C GLY A 165 -22.73 -5.72 -1.68
N GLN A 166 -23.11 -4.76 -0.83
CA GLN A 166 -22.78 -3.35 -1.00
C GLN A 166 -22.00 -2.82 0.23
N PRO A 167 -21.03 -1.94 0.02
CA PRO A 167 -20.52 -1.46 -1.26
C PRO A 167 -19.69 -2.55 -1.95
N ARG A 168 -19.65 -2.55 -3.30
CA ARG A 168 -18.79 -3.46 -4.05
C ARG A 168 -17.45 -2.77 -4.30
N THR A 169 -16.53 -2.91 -3.31
CA THR A 169 -15.24 -2.24 -3.28
C THR A 169 -14.10 -3.23 -3.05
N LYS A 170 -12.88 -2.83 -3.44
CA LYS A 170 -11.65 -3.56 -3.12
C LYS A 170 -11.51 -3.79 -1.60
N ALA A 171 -11.78 -2.75 -0.80
CA ALA A 171 -11.74 -2.81 0.66
C ALA A 171 -12.61 -3.93 1.23
N ARG A 172 -13.86 -4.03 0.76
CA ARG A 172 -14.78 -5.11 1.18
C ARG A 172 -14.26 -6.50 0.79
N ALA A 173 -13.75 -6.66 -0.43
CA ALA A 173 -13.16 -7.94 -0.84
C ALA A 173 -11.94 -8.28 0.03
N CYS A 174 -11.06 -7.31 0.30
CA CYS A 174 -9.91 -7.49 1.20
C CYS A 174 -10.34 -7.86 2.62
N ASN A 175 -11.41 -7.25 3.17
CA ASN A 175 -11.94 -7.60 4.49
C ASN A 175 -12.49 -9.03 4.51
N TYR A 176 -13.16 -9.45 3.43
CA TYR A 176 -13.62 -10.84 3.30
C TYR A 176 -12.42 -11.81 3.30
N GLY A 177 -11.36 -11.50 2.53
CA GLY A 177 -10.11 -12.26 2.52
C GLY A 177 -9.39 -12.24 3.87
N LEU A 178 -9.37 -11.10 4.58
CA LEU A 178 -8.78 -10.98 5.92
C LEU A 178 -9.50 -11.89 6.93
N ALA A 179 -10.82 -11.99 6.85
CA ALA A 179 -11.61 -12.89 7.72
C ALA A 179 -11.29 -14.36 7.47
N MET A 180 -10.96 -14.73 6.23
CA MET A 180 -10.62 -16.11 5.84
C MET A 180 -9.15 -16.45 6.05
N SER A 181 -8.27 -15.44 6.03
CA SER A 181 -6.82 -15.63 6.12
C SER A 181 -6.38 -16.13 7.49
N THR A 182 -5.37 -17.01 7.50
CA THR A 182 -4.84 -17.62 8.71
C THR A 182 -3.36 -17.28 8.99
N GLY A 183 -2.71 -16.59 8.04
CA GLY A 183 -1.31 -16.19 8.15
C GLY A 183 -1.03 -15.21 9.28
N ALA A 184 0.18 -15.31 9.84
CA ALA A 184 0.70 -14.34 10.81
C ALA A 184 0.97 -12.98 10.14
N TYR A 185 1.36 -13.02 8.88
CA TYR A 185 1.54 -11.85 8.03
C TYR A 185 0.58 -11.90 6.84
N LEU A 186 0.22 -10.74 6.34
CA LEU A 186 -0.69 -10.60 5.21
C LEU A 186 -0.21 -9.48 4.29
N VAL A 187 -0.35 -9.67 2.98
CA VAL A 187 -0.11 -8.65 1.96
C VAL A 187 -1.26 -8.62 0.96
N VAL A 188 -1.55 -7.43 0.42
CA VAL A 188 -2.50 -7.23 -0.68
C VAL A 188 -1.71 -6.83 -1.92
N TYR A 189 -1.95 -7.52 -3.04
CA TYR A 189 -1.44 -7.16 -4.36
C TYR A 189 -2.59 -6.91 -5.32
N ASP A 190 -2.42 -5.93 -6.18
CA ASP A 190 -3.30 -5.72 -7.32
C ASP A 190 -2.94 -6.71 -8.45
N ALA A 191 -3.86 -6.96 -9.35
CA ALA A 191 -3.67 -7.98 -10.40
C ALA A 191 -2.51 -7.65 -11.36
N GLU A 192 -2.24 -6.36 -11.57
CA GLU A 192 -1.13 -5.86 -12.40
C GLU A 192 0.22 -5.79 -11.69
N ASP A 193 0.26 -5.94 -10.38
CA ASP A 193 1.49 -5.88 -9.59
C ASP A 193 2.50 -6.94 -9.99
N LYS A 194 3.77 -6.55 -9.97
CA LYS A 194 4.91 -7.45 -10.18
C LYS A 194 5.88 -7.29 -9.01
N PRO A 195 5.56 -7.90 -7.86
CA PRO A 195 6.44 -7.85 -6.69
C PRO A 195 7.75 -8.60 -6.96
N HIS A 196 8.82 -8.15 -6.31
CA HIS A 196 10.09 -8.86 -6.36
C HIS A 196 9.93 -10.25 -5.75
N PRO A 197 10.50 -11.33 -6.33
CA PRO A 197 10.35 -12.70 -5.81
C PRO A 197 10.72 -12.86 -4.32
N ASP A 198 11.70 -12.10 -3.84
CA ASP A 198 12.14 -12.11 -2.44
C ASP A 198 11.35 -11.17 -1.52
N GLN A 199 10.28 -10.52 -2.01
CA GLN A 199 9.62 -9.46 -1.26
C GLN A 199 9.01 -9.95 0.06
N LEU A 200 8.40 -11.14 0.05
CA LEU A 200 7.86 -11.77 1.26
C LEU A 200 8.95 -12.08 2.30
N LEU A 201 10.12 -12.57 1.83
CA LEU A 201 11.28 -12.80 2.69
C LEU A 201 11.81 -11.50 3.29
N HIS A 202 11.90 -10.44 2.47
CA HIS A 202 12.28 -9.11 2.94
C HIS A 202 11.34 -8.59 4.02
N ALA A 203 10.03 -8.71 3.79
CA ALA A 203 9.02 -8.27 4.74
C ALA A 203 9.10 -9.08 6.05
N PHE A 204 9.14 -10.40 5.97
CA PHE A 204 9.30 -11.28 7.13
C PHE A 204 10.52 -10.91 7.97
N LEU A 205 11.71 -10.89 7.35
CA LEU A 205 12.96 -10.59 8.07
C LEU A 205 12.99 -9.16 8.63
N THR A 206 12.25 -8.24 8.02
CA THR A 206 12.10 -6.88 8.53
C THR A 206 11.18 -6.84 9.74
N PHE A 207 10.05 -7.54 9.70
CA PHE A 207 9.16 -7.66 10.85
C PHE A 207 9.85 -8.28 12.07
N GLU A 208 10.66 -9.34 11.86
CA GLU A 208 11.42 -10.00 12.93
C GLU A 208 12.42 -9.08 13.66
N ARG A 209 12.92 -8.06 12.96
CA ARG A 209 13.85 -7.06 13.50
C ARG A 209 13.19 -5.79 13.97
N SER A 210 11.92 -5.66 13.71
CA SER A 210 11.15 -4.48 14.07
C SER A 210 10.52 -4.64 15.44
N ALA A 211 10.30 -3.53 16.12
CA ALA A 211 9.52 -3.51 17.35
C ALA A 211 8.09 -4.03 17.07
N ASP A 212 7.44 -4.58 18.09
CA ASP A 212 6.13 -5.20 17.96
C ASP A 212 5.04 -4.24 17.49
N ASN A 213 5.20 -2.94 17.77
CA ASN A 213 4.27 -1.92 17.32
C ASN A 213 4.35 -1.60 15.80
N VAL A 214 5.30 -2.18 15.05
CA VAL A 214 5.36 -2.04 13.59
C VAL A 214 4.29 -2.94 12.99
N ALA A 215 3.17 -2.34 12.59
CA ALA A 215 2.01 -3.03 12.04
C ALA A 215 2.08 -3.23 10.54
N CYS A 216 2.71 -2.30 9.82
CA CYS A 216 2.76 -2.32 8.36
C CYS A 216 4.18 -2.04 7.84
N LEU A 217 4.53 -2.75 6.79
CA LEU A 217 5.71 -2.49 5.95
C LEU A 217 5.23 -2.17 4.54
N GLN A 218 5.45 -0.94 4.11
CA GLN A 218 5.13 -0.53 2.76
C GLN A 218 6.32 -0.71 1.84
N THR A 219 6.08 -1.28 0.67
CA THR A 219 7.08 -1.39 -0.40
C THR A 219 6.97 -0.20 -1.35
N PRO A 220 8.07 0.23 -1.99
CA PRO A 220 8.00 1.25 -3.01
C PRO A 220 7.37 0.69 -4.28
N LEU A 221 6.37 1.40 -4.83
CA LEU A 221 5.89 1.16 -6.18
C LEU A 221 6.83 1.81 -7.18
N LYS A 222 7.34 1.01 -8.10
CA LYS A 222 8.20 1.46 -9.20
C LYS A 222 7.40 1.40 -10.49
N ILE A 223 6.99 2.56 -10.96
CA ILE A 223 6.27 2.67 -12.22
C ILE A 223 7.26 2.63 -13.39
N GLU A 224 7.00 1.78 -14.37
CA GLU A 224 7.78 1.65 -15.60
C GLU A 224 7.00 2.22 -16.79
N ALA A 225 7.67 3.09 -17.54
CA ALA A 225 7.12 3.64 -18.77
C ALA A 225 7.39 2.69 -19.93
N ASN A 226 6.33 2.11 -20.50
CA ASN A 226 6.42 1.22 -21.66
C ASN A 226 6.38 1.98 -23.01
N GLY A 227 6.39 3.31 -22.98
CA GLY A 227 6.36 4.20 -24.14
C GLY A 227 7.11 5.49 -23.90
N LYS A 228 7.08 6.39 -24.91
CA LYS A 228 7.76 7.70 -24.86
C LYS A 228 6.79 8.86 -24.58
N GLY A 229 5.61 8.55 -24.02
CA GLY A 229 4.58 9.56 -23.75
C GLY A 229 4.93 10.44 -22.56
N TRP A 230 4.72 11.76 -22.70
CA TRP A 230 4.91 12.74 -21.62
C TRP A 230 4.19 12.33 -20.33
N LEU A 231 2.94 11.87 -20.43
CA LEU A 231 2.12 11.47 -19.29
C LEU A 231 2.76 10.34 -18.50
N GLN A 232 3.34 9.35 -19.17
CA GLN A 232 4.01 8.22 -18.51
C GLN A 232 5.24 8.68 -17.73
N TYR A 233 6.06 9.58 -18.30
CA TYR A 233 7.21 10.14 -17.59
C TYR A 233 6.79 10.95 -16.37
N GLN A 234 5.73 11.74 -16.48
CA GLN A 234 5.19 12.50 -15.35
C GLN A 234 4.74 11.55 -14.24
N PHE A 235 4.01 10.49 -14.57
CA PHE A 235 3.55 9.49 -13.63
C PHE A 235 4.73 8.78 -12.92
N CYS A 236 5.73 8.34 -13.69
CA CYS A 236 6.96 7.76 -13.13
C CYS A 236 7.68 8.73 -12.18
N LEU A 237 7.73 10.01 -12.53
CA LEU A 237 8.40 11.03 -11.71
C LEU A 237 7.64 11.26 -10.39
N GLU A 238 6.31 11.37 -10.42
CA GLU A 238 5.48 11.55 -9.23
C GLU A 238 5.64 10.38 -8.25
N TYR A 239 5.58 9.15 -8.73
CA TYR A 239 5.77 7.96 -7.91
C TYR A 239 7.22 7.87 -7.35
N ARG A 240 8.22 8.25 -8.14
CA ARG A 240 9.60 8.35 -7.64
C ARG A 240 9.74 9.38 -6.52
N ILE A 241 9.16 10.55 -6.67
CA ILE A 241 9.16 11.58 -5.64
C ILE A 241 8.45 11.07 -4.39
N LEU A 242 7.28 10.46 -4.54
CA LEU A 242 6.50 9.94 -3.44
C LEU A 242 7.29 8.86 -2.67
N PHE A 243 7.67 7.77 -3.33
CA PHE A 243 8.22 6.58 -2.66
C PHE A 243 9.70 6.70 -2.32
N MET A 244 10.49 7.50 -3.04
CA MET A 244 11.93 7.61 -2.81
C MET A 244 12.34 8.86 -2.01
N LEU A 245 11.46 9.85 -1.89
CA LEU A 245 11.76 11.09 -1.17
C LEU A 245 10.72 11.37 -0.07
N THR A 246 9.44 11.46 -0.42
CA THR A 246 8.40 11.95 0.50
C THR A 246 8.13 10.95 1.63
N LEU A 247 7.80 9.70 1.31
CA LEU A 247 7.50 8.70 2.33
C LEU A 247 8.71 8.38 3.23
N PRO A 248 9.95 8.21 2.71
CA PRO A 248 11.13 8.07 3.56
C PRO A 248 11.38 9.27 4.47
N ALA A 249 11.13 10.51 3.99
CA ALA A 249 11.26 11.70 4.81
C ALA A 249 10.23 11.72 5.96
N LEU A 250 8.96 11.39 5.67
CA LEU A 250 7.92 11.27 6.69
C LEU A 250 8.26 10.20 7.73
N SER A 251 8.68 9.03 7.27
CA SER A 251 9.10 7.93 8.15
C SER A 251 10.26 8.31 9.07
N SER A 252 11.21 9.12 8.59
CA SER A 252 12.36 9.57 9.39
C SER A 252 12.03 10.61 10.44
N LEU A 253 10.93 11.32 10.25
CA LEU A 253 10.42 12.31 11.19
C LEU A 253 9.42 11.70 12.18
N ASP A 254 9.27 10.37 12.19
CA ASP A 254 8.21 9.67 12.92
C ASP A 254 6.82 10.25 12.64
N ALA A 255 6.65 10.81 11.44
CA ALA A 255 5.37 11.33 10.98
C ALA A 255 4.50 10.20 10.42
N LEU A 256 3.21 10.47 10.25
CA LEU A 256 2.29 9.55 9.58
C LEU A 256 2.78 9.27 8.17
N VAL A 257 2.99 7.99 7.84
CA VAL A 257 3.28 7.53 6.48
C VAL A 257 1.95 7.05 5.87
N PRO A 258 1.39 7.78 4.89
CA PRO A 258 0.19 7.32 4.21
C PRO A 258 0.48 6.05 3.41
N LEU A 259 -0.41 5.07 3.50
CA LEU A 259 -0.29 3.81 2.76
C LEU A 259 -0.71 4.02 1.29
N GLY A 260 0.03 3.40 0.38
CA GLY A 260 -0.37 3.25 -1.01
C GLY A 260 -1.38 2.12 -1.19
N GLY A 261 -2.00 2.05 -2.36
CA GLY A 261 -3.12 1.13 -2.64
C GLY A 261 -2.73 -0.34 -2.80
N SER A 262 -1.43 -0.68 -2.77
CA SER A 262 -0.95 -2.04 -3.00
C SER A 262 0.37 -2.32 -2.30
N SER A 263 0.75 -3.59 -2.24
CA SER A 263 2.05 -4.05 -1.73
C SER A 263 2.34 -3.63 -0.28
N ASN A 264 1.28 -3.55 0.52
CA ASN A 264 1.35 -3.29 1.95
C ASN A 264 1.38 -4.63 2.69
N HIS A 265 2.46 -4.87 3.42
CA HIS A 265 2.61 -6.05 4.26
C HIS A 265 2.20 -5.73 5.68
N PHE A 266 1.33 -6.53 6.28
CA PHE A 266 0.79 -6.30 7.61
C PHE A 266 1.15 -7.44 8.56
N ARG A 267 1.35 -7.12 9.84
CA ARG A 267 1.08 -8.11 10.89
C ARG A 267 -0.44 -8.31 10.95
N ALA A 268 -0.91 -9.49 10.60
CA ALA A 268 -2.34 -9.77 10.46
C ALA A 268 -3.13 -9.48 11.76
N SER A 269 -2.52 -9.74 12.93
CA SER A 269 -3.12 -9.41 14.23
C SER A 269 -3.39 -7.91 14.42
N HIS A 270 -2.46 -7.05 14.00
CA HIS A 270 -2.62 -5.60 14.10
C HIS A 270 -3.67 -5.07 13.12
N LEU A 271 -3.68 -5.59 11.88
CA LEU A 271 -4.70 -5.24 10.90
C LEU A 271 -6.11 -5.63 11.39
N ARG A 272 -6.26 -6.82 11.96
CA ARG A 272 -7.52 -7.23 12.59
C ARG A 272 -7.89 -6.37 13.79
N ALA A 273 -6.91 -5.99 14.63
CA ALA A 273 -7.14 -5.14 15.80
C ALA A 273 -7.67 -3.74 15.45
N VAL A 274 -7.35 -3.21 14.26
CA VAL A 274 -7.90 -1.94 13.78
C VAL A 274 -9.18 -2.11 12.96
N GLY A 275 -9.65 -3.34 12.72
CA GLY A 275 -10.91 -3.65 12.03
C GLY A 275 -10.79 -3.74 10.51
N GLY A 276 -9.58 -4.00 9.95
CA GLY A 276 -9.38 -4.10 8.50
C GLY A 276 -9.52 -2.75 7.79
N TRP A 277 -9.98 -2.75 6.56
CA TRP A 277 -10.23 -1.56 5.72
C TRP A 277 -11.64 -1.01 5.93
N ASP A 278 -11.86 0.28 5.64
CA ASP A 278 -13.21 0.86 5.61
C ASP A 278 -13.83 0.62 4.22
N ASP A 279 -14.85 -0.21 4.16
CA ASP A 279 -15.52 -0.62 2.92
C ASP A 279 -16.11 0.57 2.13
N TYR A 280 -16.44 1.66 2.81
CA TYR A 280 -17.10 2.85 2.23
C TYR A 280 -16.13 3.98 1.88
N ASN A 281 -14.83 3.83 2.21
CA ASN A 281 -13.86 4.87 1.94
C ASN A 281 -13.17 4.64 0.60
N LEU A 282 -13.13 5.68 -0.24
CA LEU A 282 -12.45 5.63 -1.55
C LEU A 282 -10.91 5.67 -1.45
N THR A 283 -10.39 6.07 -0.29
CA THR A 283 -8.96 6.13 0.02
C THR A 283 -8.68 5.26 1.24
N GLU A 284 -9.17 4.04 1.19
CA GLU A 284 -9.21 3.07 2.30
C GLU A 284 -7.82 2.83 2.93
N ASP A 285 -6.76 2.80 2.10
CA ASP A 285 -5.39 2.59 2.57
C ASP A 285 -4.84 3.82 3.31
N ALA A 286 -5.08 5.02 2.78
CA ALA A 286 -4.68 6.25 3.45
C ALA A 286 -5.44 6.43 4.79
N GLU A 287 -6.72 6.08 4.83
CA GLU A 287 -7.53 6.08 6.04
C GLU A 287 -7.02 5.03 7.05
N LEU A 288 -6.72 3.82 6.58
CA LEU A 288 -6.14 2.75 7.40
C LEU A 288 -4.84 3.20 8.06
N SER A 289 -3.99 3.96 7.36
CA SER A 289 -2.76 4.50 7.92
C SER A 289 -3.02 5.40 9.13
N VAL A 290 -4.09 6.20 9.09
CA VAL A 290 -4.53 7.06 10.22
C VAL A 290 -5.04 6.22 11.39
N ARG A 291 -5.81 5.16 11.13
CA ARG A 291 -6.30 4.26 12.20
C ARG A 291 -5.17 3.50 12.87
N LEU A 292 -4.19 3.01 12.09
CA LEU A 292 -2.97 2.40 12.63
C LEU A 292 -2.22 3.36 13.55
N ALA A 293 -1.98 4.60 13.09
CA ALA A 293 -1.29 5.62 13.88
C ALA A 293 -2.05 6.01 15.15
N LYS A 294 -3.38 6.09 15.11
CA LYS A 294 -4.22 6.34 16.30
C LYS A 294 -4.10 5.24 17.37
N ARG A 295 -3.78 4.02 16.96
CA ARG A 295 -3.50 2.89 17.86
C ARG A 295 -2.03 2.77 18.24
N HIS A 296 -1.21 3.78 17.96
CA HIS A 296 0.25 3.80 18.17
C HIS A 296 1.00 2.71 17.42
N PHE A 297 0.42 2.19 16.36
CA PHE A 297 1.09 1.33 15.41
C PHE A 297 1.91 2.14 14.41
N ALA A 298 3.08 1.62 14.07
CA ALA A 298 4.00 2.26 13.12
C ALA A 298 3.94 1.60 11.74
N THR A 299 4.08 2.43 10.70
CA THR A 299 4.36 2.00 9.33
C THR A 299 5.82 2.27 9.02
N LYS A 300 6.52 1.29 8.44
CA LYS A 300 7.90 1.44 7.96
C LYS A 300 7.98 1.11 6.47
N LEU A 301 9.10 1.48 5.85
CA LEU A 301 9.35 1.25 4.43
C LEU A 301 10.44 0.20 4.27
N ILE A 302 10.27 -0.71 3.31
CA ILE A 302 11.28 -1.72 2.95
C ILE A 302 11.81 -1.50 1.54
N ALA A 303 13.07 -1.90 1.30
CA ALA A 303 13.75 -1.71 0.02
C ALA A 303 13.51 -2.90 -0.94
N SER A 304 12.26 -3.28 -1.15
CA SER A 304 11.87 -4.34 -2.08
C SER A 304 10.73 -3.84 -2.96
N PRO A 305 10.98 -3.42 -4.20
CA PRO A 305 9.97 -2.76 -5.01
C PRO A 305 8.95 -3.73 -5.58
N THR A 306 7.74 -3.23 -5.79
CA THR A 306 6.75 -3.77 -6.72
C THR A 306 6.77 -2.94 -7.99
N ILE A 307 6.74 -3.61 -9.14
CA ILE A 307 6.78 -2.96 -10.45
C ILE A 307 5.35 -2.92 -11.01
N GLU A 308 4.96 -1.75 -11.51
CA GLU A 308 3.72 -1.52 -12.24
C GLU A 308 4.00 -0.82 -13.56
N ASN A 309 3.08 -0.94 -14.50
CA ASN A 309 3.16 -0.24 -15.79
C ASN A 309 2.44 1.10 -15.72
N ALA A 310 3.07 2.16 -16.23
CA ALA A 310 2.42 3.46 -16.37
C ALA A 310 1.23 3.38 -17.35
N PRO A 311 0.11 4.08 -17.10
CA PRO A 311 -1.02 4.14 -18.02
C PRO A 311 -0.59 4.71 -19.38
N PHE A 312 -0.98 4.05 -20.48
CA PHE A 312 -0.53 4.41 -21.83
C PHE A 312 -1.06 5.76 -22.33
N ASN A 313 -2.24 6.17 -21.87
CA ASN A 313 -2.86 7.43 -22.27
C ASN A 313 -3.83 7.95 -21.21
N LEU A 314 -4.27 9.22 -21.41
CA LEU A 314 -5.18 9.90 -20.49
C LEU A 314 -6.53 9.18 -20.33
N THR A 315 -7.02 8.52 -21.39
CA THR A 315 -8.31 7.81 -21.35
C THR A 315 -8.22 6.60 -20.41
N ILE A 316 -7.12 5.84 -20.48
CA ILE A 316 -6.86 4.69 -19.58
C ILE A 316 -6.72 5.20 -18.15
N PHE A 317 -5.94 6.25 -17.94
CA PHE A 317 -5.78 6.90 -16.63
C PHE A 317 -7.14 7.35 -16.04
N MET A 318 -7.96 8.04 -16.84
CA MET A 318 -9.29 8.48 -16.39
C MET A 318 -10.24 7.31 -16.12
N ASN A 319 -10.11 6.20 -16.84
CA ASN A 319 -10.89 5.00 -16.56
C ASN A 319 -10.45 4.30 -15.28
N GLN A 320 -9.15 4.18 -15.01
CA GLN A 320 -8.63 3.68 -13.74
C GLN A 320 -9.14 4.51 -12.56
N CYS A 321 -9.12 5.84 -12.68
CA CYS A 321 -9.70 6.74 -11.66
C CYS A 321 -11.23 6.57 -11.48
N LYS A 322 -11.94 6.03 -12.49
CA LYS A 322 -13.41 5.78 -12.42
C LYS A 322 -13.73 4.39 -11.89
N THR A 323 -12.92 3.38 -12.19
CA THR A 323 -13.13 2.00 -11.74
C THR A 323 -12.77 1.81 -10.27
N ASN A 324 -11.90 2.65 -9.73
CA ASN A 324 -11.63 2.72 -8.30
C ASN A 324 -12.70 3.50 -7.52
N LYS A 325 -13.84 3.80 -8.16
CA LYS A 325 -15.07 4.32 -7.54
C LYS A 325 -16.10 3.19 -7.46
#